data_d1292b1c623137610418f1f198473681
#
_entry.id   d1292b1c623137610418f1f198473681
#
_cell.length_a   1.000
_cell.length_b   1.000
_cell.length_c   1.000
_cell.angle_alpha   90.00
_cell.angle_beta   90.00
_cell.angle_gamma   90.00
#
_symmetry.space_group_name_H-M   'P 1'
#
loop_
_entity.id
_entity.type
_entity.pdbx_description
1 polymer ?
#
loop_
_entity_poly.entity_id
_entity_poly.type
_entity_poly.pdbx_seq_one_letter_code
_entity_poly.pdbx_strand_id
1 'polypeptide(L)'
;MSGKEQIINTIEKFFEAGKSKNFAILREIQLDDSRFSSFSDVPPYDLKDFATTIVLEELRFVSISDYDYQIKNPKISVFDDTAIVAFELLQKGMLVDNKAFTGEIITFDERATFVLIKKPTWKIVHIHLSQIN
;
A
#
# COMPACT_ATOMS: atom_id res chain seq x y z
N MET A 1 -21.16 -9.67 2.82
CA MET A 1 -20.03 -9.22 1.99
C MET A 1 -19.24 -10.43 1.52
N SER A 2 -18.97 -10.52 0.21
CA SER A 2 -18.21 -11.64 -0.34
C SER A 2 -16.73 -11.59 0.08
N GLY A 3 -16.03 -12.71 -0.04
CA GLY A 3 -14.59 -12.75 0.24
C GLY A 3 -13.79 -11.78 -0.62
N LYS A 4 -14.13 -11.66 -1.89
CA LYS A 4 -13.46 -10.72 -2.81
C LYS A 4 -13.70 -9.27 -2.41
N GLU A 5 -14.91 -8.92 -1.96
CA GLU A 5 -15.20 -7.57 -1.45
C GLU A 5 -14.41 -7.25 -0.20
N GLN A 6 -14.29 -8.20 0.73
CA GLN A 6 -13.48 -8.03 1.94
C GLN A 6 -12.00 -7.83 1.61
N ILE A 7 -11.49 -8.57 0.64
CA ILE A 7 -10.10 -8.48 0.19
C ILE A 7 -9.82 -7.11 -0.40
N ILE A 8 -10.64 -6.66 -1.36
CA ILE A 8 -10.42 -5.35 -1.99
C ILE A 8 -10.61 -4.21 -0.99
N ASN A 9 -11.56 -4.34 -0.06
CA ASN A 9 -11.75 -3.35 0.99
C ASN A 9 -10.53 -3.22 1.90
N THR A 10 -9.85 -4.33 2.18
CA THR A 10 -8.60 -4.31 2.96
C THR A 10 -7.51 -3.54 2.22
N ILE A 11 -7.38 -3.74 0.92
CA ILE A 11 -6.41 -3.00 0.10
C ILE A 11 -6.79 -1.52 0.02
N GLU A 12 -8.07 -1.20 -0.15
CA GLU A 12 -8.53 0.20 -0.14
C GLU A 12 -8.22 0.89 1.18
N LYS A 13 -8.37 0.20 2.30
CA LYS A 13 -8.00 0.74 3.61
C LYS A 13 -6.52 1.11 3.70
N PHE A 14 -5.65 0.36 3.03
CA PHE A 14 -4.22 0.67 2.97
C PHE A 14 -4.00 2.06 2.37
N PHE A 15 -4.58 2.33 1.21
CA PHE A 15 -4.41 3.61 0.53
C PHE A 15 -5.21 4.74 1.22
N GLU A 16 -6.41 4.42 1.72
CA GLU A 16 -7.20 5.39 2.49
C GLU A 16 -6.48 5.84 3.77
N ALA A 17 -5.71 4.96 4.41
CA ALA A 17 -4.87 5.33 5.55
C ALA A 17 -3.85 6.40 5.18
N GLY A 18 -3.29 6.33 3.97
CA GLY A 18 -2.40 7.36 3.44
C GLY A 18 -3.12 8.66 3.16
N LYS A 19 -4.32 8.60 2.63
CA LYS A 19 -5.14 9.78 2.29
C LYS A 19 -5.64 10.50 3.55
N SER A 20 -6.15 9.75 4.53
CA SER A 20 -6.68 10.31 5.78
C SER A 20 -5.61 10.57 6.84
N LYS A 21 -4.39 10.08 6.64
CA LYS A 21 -3.29 10.10 7.62
C LYS A 21 -3.61 9.32 8.89
N ASN A 22 -4.46 8.29 8.78
CA ASN A 22 -4.78 7.40 9.89
C ASN A 22 -3.87 6.17 9.84
N PHE A 23 -2.67 6.31 10.38
CA PHE A 23 -1.62 5.30 10.25
C PHE A 23 -1.81 4.07 11.16
N ALA A 24 -2.66 4.15 12.18
CA ALA A 24 -2.98 2.99 13.01
C ALA A 24 -3.57 1.84 12.17
N ILE A 25 -4.32 2.17 11.13
CA ILE A 25 -4.92 1.18 10.21
C ILE A 25 -3.85 0.36 9.50
N LEU A 26 -2.70 0.95 9.17
CA LEU A 26 -1.62 0.23 8.49
C LEU A 26 -1.13 -0.98 9.29
N ARG A 27 -1.07 -0.85 10.62
CA ARG A 27 -0.69 -1.96 11.50
C ARG A 27 -1.79 -2.99 11.67
N GLU A 28 -3.04 -2.58 11.59
CA GLU A 28 -4.19 -3.48 11.74
C GLU A 28 -4.37 -4.40 10.55
N ILE A 29 -4.16 -3.89 9.32
CA ILE A 29 -4.48 -4.62 8.09
C ILE A 29 -3.29 -5.40 7.53
N GLN A 30 -2.10 -5.22 8.08
CA GLN A 30 -0.88 -5.91 7.67
C GLN A 30 -0.47 -6.91 8.75
N LEU A 31 0.00 -8.08 8.34
CA LEU A 31 0.32 -9.16 9.27
C LEU A 31 1.66 -8.92 9.95
N ASP A 32 1.66 -8.68 11.25
CA ASP A 32 2.86 -8.54 12.08
C ASP A 32 3.43 -9.94 12.41
N ASP A 33 4.20 -10.48 11.50
CA ASP A 33 4.64 -11.86 11.51
C ASP A 33 5.90 -11.96 10.65
N SER A 34 6.74 -12.95 10.93
CA SER A 34 7.98 -13.18 10.18
C SER A 34 7.76 -13.54 8.71
N ARG A 35 6.53 -13.88 8.34
CA ARG A 35 6.17 -14.21 6.94
C ARG A 35 5.89 -12.97 6.10
N PHE A 36 5.74 -11.79 6.75
CA PHE A 36 5.50 -10.54 6.03
C PHE A 36 6.74 -10.11 5.25
N SER A 37 6.54 -9.60 4.05
CA SER A 37 7.61 -8.99 3.25
C SER A 37 7.05 -7.93 2.32
N SER A 38 7.90 -7.00 1.90
CA SER A 38 7.52 -5.99 0.92
C SER A 38 8.68 -5.55 0.04
N PHE A 39 8.35 -5.14 -1.18
CA PHE A 39 9.22 -4.36 -2.05
C PHE A 39 8.56 -3.01 -2.32
N SER A 40 9.36 -1.96 -2.25
CA SER A 40 8.89 -0.60 -2.47
C SER A 40 9.13 -0.14 -3.90
N ASP A 41 8.31 0.79 -4.35
CA ASP A 41 8.41 1.49 -5.63
C ASP A 41 9.43 2.64 -5.62
N VAL A 42 9.98 2.95 -4.43
CA VAL A 42 11.01 3.97 -4.24
C VAL A 42 12.14 3.37 -3.39
N PRO A 43 13.36 3.95 -3.46
CA PRO A 43 14.47 3.47 -2.63
C PRO A 43 14.14 3.54 -1.13
N PRO A 44 14.66 2.59 -0.34
CA PRO A 44 15.47 1.44 -0.73
C PRO A 44 14.62 0.31 -1.35
N TYR A 45 15.20 -0.40 -2.34
CA TYR A 45 14.48 -1.43 -3.11
C TYR A 45 14.66 -2.86 -2.58
N ASP A 46 15.39 -3.03 -1.51
CA ASP A 46 15.60 -4.35 -0.89
C ASP A 46 14.33 -4.90 -0.26
N LEU A 47 14.32 -6.20 -0.01
CA LEU A 47 13.21 -6.87 0.66
C LEU A 47 13.13 -6.43 2.11
N LYS A 48 11.95 -6.03 2.57
CA LYS A 48 11.71 -5.48 3.90
C LYS A 48 10.83 -6.37 4.75
N ASP A 49 11.08 -6.38 6.05
CA ASP A 49 10.22 -7.00 7.04
C ASP A 49 9.05 -6.07 7.44
N PHE A 50 8.18 -6.56 8.32
CA PHE A 50 7.01 -5.80 8.78
C PHE A 50 7.41 -4.48 9.44
N ALA A 51 8.34 -4.51 10.41
CA ALA A 51 8.70 -3.32 11.17
C ALA A 51 9.25 -2.21 10.27
N THR A 52 10.15 -2.55 9.35
CA THR A 52 10.73 -1.61 8.40
C THR A 52 9.67 -1.07 7.44
N THR A 53 8.80 -1.93 6.94
CA THR A 53 7.73 -1.56 6.02
C THR A 53 6.79 -0.52 6.65
N ILE A 54 6.33 -0.75 7.88
CA ILE A 54 5.41 0.17 8.56
C ILE A 54 6.04 1.56 8.72
N VAL A 55 7.30 1.62 9.16
CA VAL A 55 8.00 2.91 9.36
C VAL A 55 8.10 3.66 8.04
N LEU A 56 8.48 2.98 6.95
CA LEU A 56 8.65 3.62 5.66
C LEU A 56 7.31 4.05 5.05
N GLU A 57 6.25 3.29 5.24
CA GLU A 57 4.90 3.66 4.80
C GLU A 57 4.42 4.93 5.52
N GLU A 58 4.58 4.99 6.83
CA GLU A 58 4.20 6.17 7.61
C GLU A 58 4.98 7.41 7.17
N LEU A 59 6.30 7.27 7.00
CA LEU A 59 7.15 8.36 6.51
C LEU A 59 6.71 8.85 5.15
N ARG A 60 6.45 7.94 4.24
CA ARG A 60 6.02 8.28 2.88
C ARG A 60 4.70 9.03 2.89
N PHE A 61 3.69 8.49 3.56
CA PHE A 61 2.37 9.11 3.59
C PHE A 61 2.35 10.45 4.32
N VAL A 62 3.14 10.60 5.39
CA VAL A 62 3.21 11.89 6.09
C VAL A 62 3.92 12.95 5.24
N SER A 63 4.81 12.52 4.34
CA SER A 63 5.57 13.45 3.48
C SER A 63 4.81 13.93 2.26
N ILE A 64 3.70 13.29 1.92
CA ILE A 64 2.92 13.62 0.72
C ILE A 64 1.65 14.34 1.14
N SER A 65 1.48 15.60 0.68
CA SER A 65 0.26 16.37 0.86
C SER A 65 -0.72 16.08 -0.28
N ASP A 66 -2.01 16.21 -0.01
CA ASP A 66 -3.07 16.02 -1.02
C ASP A 66 -2.95 14.66 -1.73
N TYR A 67 -2.59 13.64 -0.96
CA TYR A 67 -2.44 12.29 -1.49
C TYR A 67 -3.78 11.76 -1.99
N ASP A 68 -3.78 11.21 -3.21
CA ASP A 68 -4.91 10.53 -3.79
C ASP A 68 -4.40 9.33 -4.60
N TYR A 69 -5.30 8.39 -4.87
CA TYR A 69 -4.94 7.15 -5.55
C TYR A 69 -6.10 6.64 -6.39
N GLN A 70 -5.77 5.79 -7.36
CA GLN A 70 -6.76 5.08 -8.15
C GLN A 70 -6.29 3.64 -8.38
N ILE A 71 -7.10 2.68 -7.94
CA ILE A 71 -6.91 1.25 -8.23
C ILE A 71 -7.61 0.93 -9.54
N LYS A 72 -6.88 0.38 -10.50
CA LYS A 72 -7.40 0.08 -11.84
C LYS A 72 -7.30 -1.41 -12.13
N ASN A 73 -8.38 -1.96 -12.68
CA ASN A 73 -8.42 -3.32 -13.20
C ASN A 73 -7.94 -4.40 -12.22
N PRO A 74 -8.43 -4.43 -10.98
CA PRO A 74 -7.96 -5.41 -10.02
C PRO A 74 -8.36 -6.83 -10.43
N LYS A 75 -7.38 -7.73 -10.39
CA LYS A 75 -7.61 -9.17 -10.55
C LYS A 75 -7.39 -9.84 -9.19
N ILE A 76 -8.46 -10.40 -8.66
CA ILE A 76 -8.47 -11.05 -7.35
C ILE A 76 -8.55 -12.55 -7.54
N SER A 77 -7.54 -13.28 -7.06
CA SER A 77 -7.51 -14.74 -7.11
C SER A 77 -7.47 -15.28 -5.69
N VAL A 78 -8.42 -16.11 -5.33
CA VAL A 78 -8.55 -16.66 -3.97
C VAL A 78 -8.22 -18.15 -3.99
N PHE A 79 -7.31 -18.56 -3.11
CA PHE A 79 -6.86 -19.92 -2.92
C PHE A 79 -7.04 -20.29 -1.44
N ASP A 80 -8.21 -20.83 -1.08
CA ASP A 80 -8.58 -21.11 0.32
C ASP A 80 -8.47 -19.85 1.18
N ASP A 81 -7.51 -19.82 2.11
CA ASP A 81 -7.30 -18.69 3.02
C ASP A 81 -6.22 -17.71 2.52
N THR A 82 -5.82 -17.82 1.26
CA THR A 82 -4.83 -16.94 0.64
C THR A 82 -5.43 -16.26 -0.58
N ALA A 83 -5.12 -14.99 -0.77
CA ALA A 83 -5.54 -14.25 -1.95
C ALA A 83 -4.35 -13.51 -2.57
N ILE A 84 -4.35 -13.44 -3.88
CA ILE A 84 -3.40 -12.64 -4.65
C ILE A 84 -4.21 -11.60 -5.41
N VAL A 85 -3.86 -10.33 -5.27
CA VAL A 85 -4.50 -9.23 -5.98
C VAL A 85 -3.47 -8.48 -6.79
N ALA A 86 -3.65 -8.49 -8.09
CA ALA A 86 -2.81 -7.74 -9.02
C ALA A 86 -3.62 -6.60 -9.62
N PHE A 87 -3.05 -5.40 -9.67
CA PHE A 87 -3.74 -4.24 -10.23
C PHE A 87 -2.75 -3.19 -10.72
N GLU A 88 -3.26 -2.28 -11.52
CA GLU A 88 -2.57 -1.06 -11.89
C GLU A 88 -2.93 0.02 -10.87
N LEU A 89 -1.98 0.86 -10.52
CA LEU A 89 -2.14 1.85 -9.46
C LEU A 89 -1.64 3.20 -9.95
N LEU A 90 -2.47 4.21 -9.77
CA LEU A 90 -2.05 5.59 -9.95
C LEU A 90 -2.04 6.25 -8.57
N GLN A 91 -0.89 6.81 -8.19
CA GLN A 91 -0.77 7.60 -6.97
C GLN A 91 -0.32 9.00 -7.33
N LYS A 92 -0.88 10.01 -6.66
CA LYS A 92 -0.49 11.39 -6.86
C LYS A 92 -0.60 12.19 -5.57
N GLY A 93 0.16 13.25 -5.50
CA GLY A 93 0.17 14.14 -4.36
C GLY A 93 1.17 15.25 -4.55
N MET A 94 1.54 15.89 -3.46
CA MET A 94 2.46 17.03 -3.48
C MET A 94 3.54 16.86 -2.42
N LEU A 95 4.79 17.06 -2.82
CA LEU A 95 5.91 17.22 -1.90
C LEU A 95 6.09 18.71 -1.65
N VAL A 96 6.05 19.13 -0.38
CA VAL A 96 6.15 20.55 -0.01
C VAL A 96 7.49 20.80 0.65
N ASP A 97 8.20 21.84 0.16
CA ASP A 97 9.40 22.36 0.81
C ASP A 97 9.00 23.65 1.56
N ASN A 98 8.87 23.56 2.87
CA ASN A 98 8.45 24.68 3.71
C ASN A 98 9.50 25.81 3.80
N LYS A 99 10.77 25.49 3.54
CA LYS A 99 11.84 26.48 3.56
C LYS A 99 11.85 27.34 2.31
N ALA A 100 11.65 26.71 1.16
CA ALA A 100 11.61 27.39 -0.14
C ALA A 100 10.21 27.87 -0.53
N PHE A 101 9.17 27.52 0.25
CA PHE A 101 7.77 27.79 -0.05
C PHE A 101 7.36 27.28 -1.43
N THR A 102 7.88 26.10 -1.81
CA THR A 102 7.58 25.47 -3.09
C THR A 102 6.87 24.14 -2.87
N GLY A 103 6.11 23.72 -3.87
CA GLY A 103 5.48 22.41 -3.90
C GLY A 103 5.78 21.73 -5.24
N GLU A 104 6.01 20.43 -5.19
CA GLU A 104 6.22 19.61 -6.38
C GLU A 104 5.09 18.58 -6.47
N ILE A 105 4.35 18.62 -7.58
CA ILE A 105 3.32 17.61 -7.86
C ILE A 105 4.04 16.34 -8.29
N ILE A 106 3.74 15.23 -7.60
CA ILE A 106 4.27 13.91 -7.94
C ILE A 106 3.16 13.01 -8.42
N THR A 107 3.47 12.18 -9.40
CA THR A 107 2.56 11.18 -9.95
C THR A 107 3.34 9.89 -10.17
N PHE A 108 2.83 8.80 -9.62
CA PHE A 108 3.40 7.47 -9.82
C PHE A 108 2.38 6.59 -10.53
N ASP A 109 2.75 6.10 -11.70
CA ASP A 109 1.98 5.10 -12.45
C ASP A 109 2.66 3.76 -12.23
N GLU A 110 1.94 2.79 -11.67
CA GLU A 110 2.55 1.63 -11.06
C GLU A 110 1.82 0.33 -11.34
N ARG A 111 2.56 -0.76 -11.14
CA ARG A 111 2.01 -2.11 -11.03
C ARG A 111 2.11 -2.55 -9.59
N ALA A 112 1.03 -3.18 -9.10
CA ALA A 112 0.93 -3.60 -7.71
C ALA A 112 0.51 -5.06 -7.61
N THR A 113 1.12 -5.77 -6.67
CA THR A 113 0.68 -7.11 -6.26
C THR A 113 0.63 -7.16 -4.75
N PHE A 114 -0.53 -7.53 -4.22
CA PHE A 114 -0.74 -7.73 -2.80
C PHE A 114 -1.11 -9.19 -2.56
N VAL A 115 -0.49 -9.79 -1.56
CA VAL A 115 -0.88 -11.12 -1.08
C VAL A 115 -1.50 -10.96 0.30
N LEU A 116 -2.67 -11.58 0.49
CA LEU A 116 -3.40 -11.53 1.75
C LEU A 116 -3.65 -12.94 2.25
N ILE A 117 -3.70 -13.08 3.56
CA ILE A 117 -4.13 -14.33 4.20
C ILE A 117 -5.27 -14.03 5.18
N LYS A 118 -6.17 -14.98 5.34
CA LYS A 118 -7.29 -14.87 6.27
C LYS A 118 -6.89 -15.45 7.63
N LYS A 119 -6.65 -14.57 8.65
CA LYS A 119 -6.16 -15.02 9.96
C LYS A 119 -6.49 -14.00 11.07
N PRO A 120 -7.63 -14.01 11.70
CA PRO A 120 -8.90 -14.63 11.27
C PRO A 120 -9.60 -13.82 10.20
N THR A 121 -9.22 -12.55 10.03
CA THR A 121 -9.66 -11.67 8.96
C THR A 121 -8.56 -11.55 7.91
N TRP A 122 -8.89 -11.00 6.75
CA TRP A 122 -7.91 -10.80 5.69
C TRP A 122 -6.85 -9.79 6.12
N LYS A 123 -5.57 -10.20 6.07
CA LYS A 123 -4.41 -9.38 6.39
C LYS A 123 -3.43 -9.41 5.22
N ILE A 124 -2.83 -8.27 4.92
CA ILE A 124 -1.79 -8.19 3.90
C ILE A 124 -0.51 -8.83 4.45
N VAL A 125 0.06 -9.75 3.70
CA VAL A 125 1.31 -10.45 4.06
C VAL A 125 2.45 -10.14 3.10
N HIS A 126 2.14 -9.63 1.92
CA HIS A 126 3.15 -9.19 0.96
C HIS A 126 2.65 -8.04 0.10
N ILE A 127 3.52 -7.09 -0.15
CA ILE A 127 3.26 -5.95 -1.05
C ILE A 127 4.43 -5.83 -2.01
N HIS A 128 4.13 -5.71 -3.29
CA HIS A 128 5.11 -5.36 -4.30
C HIS A 128 4.56 -4.22 -5.15
N LEU A 129 5.22 -3.08 -5.11
CA LEU A 129 4.93 -1.92 -5.94
C LEU A 129 6.12 -1.66 -6.85
N SER A 130 5.86 -1.40 -8.12
CA SER A 130 6.90 -1.01 -9.08
C SER A 130 6.39 0.06 -10.01
N GLN A 131 7.22 1.06 -10.29
CA GLN A 131 6.87 2.13 -11.20
C GLN A 131 6.94 1.65 -12.66
N ILE A 132 6.00 2.11 -13.45
CA ILE A 132 5.99 1.92 -14.90
C ILE A 132 6.72 3.12 -15.51
N ASN A 133 7.76 2.84 -16.25
CA ASN A 133 8.55 3.90 -16.90
C ASN A 133 8.19 4.01 -18.37
#